data_ac869b95589dbc0d162c1a8adc6d42d6
#
_entry.id   ac869b95589dbc0d162c1a8adc6d42d6
#
_cell.length_a   1.000
_cell.length_b   1.000
_cell.length_c   1.000
_cell.angle_alpha   90.00
_cell.angle_beta   90.00
_cell.angle_gamma   90.00
#
_symmetry.space_group_name_H-M   'P 1'
#
loop_
_entity.id
_entity.type
_entity.pdbx_description
1 polymer ?
#
loop_
_entity_poly.entity_id
_entity_poly.type
_entity_poly.pdbx_seq_one_letter_code
_entity_poly.pdbx_strand_id
1 'polypeptide(L)'
;HSFGSTFDLHWMLRMGVHINLISDLTKIADECIEIKPAALLAVPRVWNKFYDRVNSQFESATGLKKMFVGKAQKSAEKRIAKAGVECDSVTPNGFFDKLWDKLVWKKVRARFGGNIRFCMSGAAALSPDVAGFVQKVGFNCYEGYGLTETSPLVSANGWMGKGKSRLNTVGMPANGVRVEIDKSAWD
;
A
#
# COMPACT_ATOMS: atom_id res chain seq x y z
N HIS A 1 5.55 19.09 5.72
CA HIS A 1 4.72 19.08 4.55
C HIS A 1 3.29 18.69 4.89
N SER A 2 2.27 19.21 4.20
CA SER A 2 0.86 19.10 4.59
C SER A 2 0.37 17.66 4.79
N PHE A 3 0.70 16.73 3.89
CA PHE A 3 0.33 15.32 4.03
C PHE A 3 0.89 14.72 5.32
N GLY A 4 2.21 14.78 5.52
CA GLY A 4 2.87 14.25 6.72
C GLY A 4 2.43 14.93 8.00
N SER A 5 2.32 16.26 7.99
CA SER A 5 1.86 17.03 9.15
C SER A 5 0.46 16.61 9.58
N THR A 6 -0.47 16.46 8.64
CA THR A 6 -1.86 16.17 8.96
C THR A 6 -2.06 14.69 9.31
N PHE A 7 -1.55 13.78 8.48
CA PHE A 7 -1.81 12.34 8.67
C PHE A 7 -0.82 11.67 9.61
N ASP A 8 0.49 11.89 9.41
CA ASP A 8 1.48 11.18 10.20
C ASP A 8 1.58 11.74 11.62
N LEU A 9 1.34 13.05 11.79
CA LEU A 9 1.49 13.69 13.09
C LEU A 9 0.13 13.95 13.75
N HIS A 10 -0.62 14.94 13.27
CA HIS A 10 -1.82 15.40 13.99
C HIS A 10 -2.90 14.35 14.13
N TRP A 11 -3.20 13.62 13.05
CA TRP A 11 -4.24 12.60 13.09
C TRP A 11 -3.83 11.39 13.94
N MET A 12 -2.58 10.93 13.82
CA MET A 12 -2.06 9.81 14.60
C MET A 12 -1.97 10.16 16.09
N LEU A 13 -1.56 11.39 16.44
CA LEU A 13 -1.58 11.87 17.82
C LEU A 13 -3.00 11.89 18.39
N ARG A 14 -3.98 12.36 17.60
CA ARG A 14 -5.39 12.34 18.01
C ARG A 14 -5.91 10.92 18.26
N MET A 15 -5.43 9.93 17.53
CA MET A 15 -5.79 8.52 17.71
C MET A 15 -5.03 7.87 18.88
N GLY A 16 -4.12 8.56 19.53
CA GLY A 16 -3.35 8.04 20.66
C GLY A 16 -2.39 6.92 20.30
N VAL A 17 -1.92 6.86 19.04
CA VAL A 17 -0.99 5.83 18.57
C VAL A 17 0.46 6.29 18.73
N HIS A 18 1.36 5.34 18.90
CA HIS A 18 2.79 5.61 18.93
C HIS A 18 3.31 5.91 17.53
N ILE A 19 3.99 7.05 17.37
CA ILE A 19 4.52 7.53 16.09
C ILE A 19 6.03 7.36 16.09
N ASN A 20 6.55 6.74 15.03
CA ASN A 20 7.98 6.65 14.75
C ASN A 20 8.26 7.40 13.45
N LEU A 21 9.08 8.43 13.53
CA LEU A 21 9.49 9.22 12.37
C LEU A 21 10.79 8.66 11.81
N ILE A 22 10.78 8.32 10.54
CA ILE A 22 11.95 7.81 9.82
C ILE A 22 12.64 8.99 9.14
N SER A 23 13.87 9.28 9.54
CA SER A 23 14.66 10.38 9.00
C SER A 23 15.40 10.04 7.70
N ASP A 24 15.75 8.76 7.52
CA ASP A 24 16.52 8.28 6.39
C ASP A 24 15.75 7.20 5.61
N LEU A 25 15.24 7.58 4.43
CA LEU A 25 14.50 6.67 3.55
C LEU A 25 15.32 5.48 3.04
N THR A 26 16.63 5.49 3.18
CA THR A 26 17.48 4.34 2.80
C THR A 26 17.45 3.25 3.86
N LYS A 27 17.17 3.60 5.10
CA LYS A 27 17.12 2.72 6.27
C LYS A 27 15.71 2.25 6.64
N ILE A 28 14.68 2.68 5.90
CA ILE A 28 13.28 2.40 6.22
C ILE A 28 13.00 0.91 6.47
N ALA A 29 13.63 0.01 5.72
CA ALA A 29 13.43 -1.42 5.90
C ALA A 29 14.04 -1.92 7.22
N ASP A 30 15.22 -1.44 7.59
CA ASP A 30 15.91 -1.85 8.81
C ASP A 30 15.17 -1.32 10.03
N GLU A 31 14.75 -0.05 10.00
CA GLU A 31 13.95 0.55 11.06
C GLU A 31 12.57 -0.13 11.19
N CYS A 32 11.93 -0.49 10.09
CA CYS A 32 10.67 -1.24 10.13
C CYS A 32 10.83 -2.64 10.75
N ILE A 33 11.96 -3.30 10.57
CA ILE A 33 12.25 -4.60 11.21
C ILE A 33 12.31 -4.45 12.74
N GLU A 34 12.93 -3.38 13.21
CA GLU A 34 13.08 -3.08 14.64
C GLU A 34 11.75 -2.64 15.28
N ILE A 35 11.09 -1.66 14.66
CA ILE A 35 9.86 -1.03 15.16
C ILE A 35 8.64 -1.93 14.99
N LYS A 36 8.59 -2.76 13.94
CA LYS A 36 7.44 -3.60 13.55
C LYS A 36 6.13 -2.82 13.45
N PRO A 37 6.07 -1.77 12.63
CA PRO A 37 4.92 -0.87 12.58
C PRO A 37 3.65 -1.60 12.17
N ALA A 38 2.51 -1.19 12.75
CA ALA A 38 1.19 -1.66 12.34
C ALA A 38 0.63 -0.87 11.16
N ALA A 39 1.09 0.37 10.98
CA ALA A 39 0.73 1.26 9.88
C ALA A 39 1.98 1.85 9.23
N LEU A 40 1.94 2.03 7.92
CA LEU A 40 2.99 2.70 7.16
C LEU A 40 2.35 3.72 6.21
N LEU A 41 2.62 5.00 6.46
CA LEU A 41 2.21 6.10 5.61
C LEU A 41 3.44 6.58 4.85
N ALA A 42 3.36 6.58 3.53
CA ALA A 42 4.52 6.90 2.71
C ALA A 42 4.12 7.53 1.37
N VAL A 43 5.05 8.28 0.79
CA VAL A 43 4.90 8.80 -0.57
C VAL A 43 5.24 7.69 -1.60
N PRO A 44 4.76 7.78 -2.86
CA PRO A 44 5.00 6.77 -3.90
C PRO A 44 6.46 6.39 -4.11
N ARG A 45 7.39 7.34 -3.90
CA ARG A 45 8.83 7.07 -4.02
C ARG A 45 9.33 5.95 -3.10
N VAL A 46 8.74 5.81 -1.92
CA VAL A 46 9.07 4.73 -0.97
C VAL A 46 8.58 3.39 -1.52
N TRP A 47 7.35 3.37 -2.02
CA TRP A 47 6.73 2.18 -2.60
C TRP A 47 7.45 1.72 -3.87
N ASN A 48 7.89 2.66 -4.73
CA ASN A 48 8.68 2.36 -5.91
C ASN A 48 10.02 1.70 -5.53
N LYS A 49 10.77 2.27 -4.57
CA LYS A 49 12.02 1.67 -4.10
C LYS A 49 11.82 0.25 -3.54
N PHE A 50 10.71 0.04 -2.84
CA PHE A 50 10.35 -1.29 -2.34
C PHE A 50 10.08 -2.27 -3.49
N TYR A 51 9.27 -1.87 -4.45
CA TYR A 51 8.96 -2.63 -5.65
C TYR A 51 10.24 -3.03 -6.40
N ASP A 52 11.09 -2.06 -6.72
CA ASP A 52 12.34 -2.28 -7.46
C ASP A 52 13.26 -3.26 -6.71
N ARG A 53 13.43 -3.08 -5.40
CA ARG A 53 14.29 -3.93 -4.58
C ARG A 53 13.80 -5.38 -4.52
N VAL A 54 12.51 -5.61 -4.40
CA VAL A 54 11.94 -6.97 -4.37
C VAL A 54 11.96 -7.60 -5.75
N ASN A 55 11.62 -6.86 -6.80
CA ASN A 55 11.66 -7.36 -8.18
C ASN A 55 13.07 -7.76 -8.59
N SER A 56 14.09 -6.94 -8.33
CA SER A 56 15.49 -7.29 -8.61
C SER A 56 15.89 -8.61 -7.94
N GLN A 57 15.39 -8.89 -6.74
CA GLN A 57 15.65 -10.16 -6.06
C GLN A 57 14.86 -11.33 -6.66
N PHE A 58 13.67 -11.08 -7.19
CA PHE A 58 12.90 -12.09 -7.89
C PHE A 58 13.52 -12.43 -9.24
N GLU A 59 14.02 -11.45 -9.97
CA GLU A 59 14.71 -11.62 -11.24
C GLU A 59 16.04 -12.36 -11.09
N SER A 60 16.80 -12.07 -10.03
CA SER A 60 18.05 -12.75 -9.71
C SER A 60 17.85 -14.17 -9.15
N ALA A 61 16.62 -14.57 -8.85
CA ALA A 61 16.35 -15.90 -8.34
C ALA A 61 16.57 -16.98 -9.41
N THR A 62 17.26 -18.05 -9.04
CA THR A 62 17.55 -19.19 -9.92
C THR A 62 16.99 -20.50 -9.37
N GLY A 63 16.90 -21.52 -10.22
CA GLY A 63 16.50 -22.87 -9.82
C GLY A 63 15.15 -22.92 -9.11
N LEU A 64 15.08 -23.63 -7.98
CA LEU A 64 13.88 -23.81 -7.20
C LEU A 64 13.28 -22.49 -6.65
N LYS A 65 14.13 -21.50 -6.34
CA LYS A 65 13.66 -20.19 -5.87
C LYS A 65 12.86 -19.48 -6.95
N LYS A 66 13.31 -19.48 -8.20
CA LYS A 66 12.59 -18.89 -9.34
C LYS A 66 11.22 -19.54 -9.53
N MET A 67 11.16 -20.88 -9.43
CA MET A 67 9.90 -21.62 -9.52
C MET A 67 8.91 -21.22 -8.40
N PHE A 68 9.40 -21.09 -7.15
CA PHE A 68 8.55 -20.70 -6.02
C PHE A 68 8.02 -19.26 -6.16
N VAL A 69 8.88 -18.34 -6.58
CA VAL A 69 8.48 -16.95 -6.87
C VAL A 69 7.40 -16.93 -7.96
N GLY A 70 7.60 -17.62 -9.07
CA GLY A 70 6.62 -17.67 -10.15
C GLY A 70 5.26 -18.27 -9.73
N LYS A 71 5.27 -19.34 -8.91
CA LYS A 71 4.03 -19.91 -8.36
C LYS A 71 3.35 -18.96 -7.38
N ALA A 72 4.11 -18.27 -6.53
CA ALA A 72 3.57 -17.31 -5.58
C ALA A 72 2.95 -16.10 -6.28
N GLN A 73 3.59 -15.58 -7.33
CA GLN A 73 3.05 -14.48 -8.15
C GLN A 73 1.74 -14.89 -8.82
N LYS A 74 1.71 -16.04 -9.51
CA LYS A 74 0.48 -16.56 -10.15
C LYS A 74 -0.65 -16.81 -9.15
N SER A 75 -0.33 -17.32 -7.95
CA SER A 75 -1.31 -17.53 -6.89
C SER A 75 -1.90 -16.22 -6.40
N ALA A 76 -1.07 -15.21 -6.17
CA ALA A 76 -1.51 -13.89 -5.77
C ALA A 76 -2.35 -13.19 -6.86
N GLU A 77 -1.97 -13.30 -8.13
CA GLU A 77 -2.74 -12.77 -9.26
C GLU A 77 -4.14 -13.39 -9.36
N LYS A 78 -4.24 -14.72 -9.25
CA LYS A 78 -5.54 -15.41 -9.23
C LYS A 78 -6.41 -14.96 -8.06
N ARG A 79 -5.80 -14.76 -6.89
CA ARG A 79 -6.48 -14.28 -5.68
C ARG A 79 -7.04 -12.88 -5.88
N ILE A 80 -6.22 -11.96 -6.43
CA ILE A 80 -6.61 -10.58 -6.73
C ILE A 80 -7.71 -10.56 -7.80
N ALA A 81 -7.56 -11.32 -8.89
CA ALA A 81 -8.56 -11.41 -9.95
C ALA A 81 -9.91 -11.94 -9.42
N LYS A 82 -9.89 -12.90 -8.49
CA LYS A 82 -11.11 -13.43 -7.85
C LYS A 82 -11.76 -12.42 -6.89
N ALA A 83 -10.96 -11.60 -6.21
CA ALA A 83 -11.47 -10.55 -5.31
C ALA A 83 -12.11 -9.39 -6.08
N GLY A 84 -11.77 -9.25 -7.37
CA GLY A 84 -12.29 -8.19 -8.23
C GLY A 84 -11.60 -6.84 -8.01
N VAL A 85 -12.19 -5.80 -8.59
CA VAL A 85 -11.65 -4.42 -8.56
C VAL A 85 -11.79 -3.80 -7.16
N GLU A 86 -12.76 -4.28 -6.40
CA GLU A 86 -13.06 -3.81 -5.05
C GLU A 86 -12.51 -4.81 -4.04
N CYS A 87 -11.37 -4.54 -3.45
CA CYS A 87 -10.83 -5.40 -2.41
C CYS A 87 -10.28 -4.64 -1.20
N ASP A 88 -10.87 -4.90 -0.04
CA ASP A 88 -10.40 -4.36 1.23
C ASP A 88 -9.23 -5.16 1.81
N SER A 89 -9.18 -6.45 1.54
CA SER A 89 -8.04 -7.29 1.87
C SER A 89 -8.01 -8.53 1.00
N VAL A 90 -6.87 -8.82 0.44
CA VAL A 90 -6.65 -10.04 -0.33
C VAL A 90 -5.88 -11.04 0.51
N THR A 91 -6.60 -11.73 1.42
CA THR A 91 -6.00 -12.75 2.28
C THR A 91 -5.82 -14.07 1.53
N PRO A 92 -4.72 -14.81 1.79
CA PRO A 92 -4.52 -16.12 1.20
C PRO A 92 -5.63 -17.09 1.56
N ASN A 93 -6.24 -17.69 0.54
CA ASN A 93 -7.33 -18.65 0.69
C ASN A 93 -7.00 -19.98 0.01
N GLY A 94 -7.18 -21.08 0.74
CA GLY A 94 -6.82 -22.40 0.27
C GLY A 94 -5.38 -22.83 0.62
N PHE A 95 -5.14 -24.15 0.58
CA PHE A 95 -3.89 -24.74 1.04
C PHE A 95 -2.66 -24.25 0.26
N PHE A 96 -2.72 -24.31 -1.06
CA PHE A 96 -1.58 -23.90 -1.90
C PHE A 96 -1.31 -22.40 -1.84
N ASP A 97 -2.35 -21.58 -1.77
CA ASP A 97 -2.17 -20.12 -1.67
C ASP A 97 -1.51 -19.74 -0.34
N LYS A 98 -1.93 -20.35 0.76
CA LYS A 98 -1.28 -20.21 2.08
C LYS A 98 0.16 -20.70 2.07
N LEU A 99 0.44 -21.79 1.34
CA LEU A 99 1.80 -22.32 1.22
C LEU A 99 2.72 -21.33 0.49
N TRP A 100 2.29 -20.81 -0.66
CA TRP A 100 3.07 -19.84 -1.44
C TRP A 100 3.20 -18.51 -0.71
N ASP A 101 2.18 -18.08 0.00
CA ASP A 101 2.25 -16.92 0.87
C ASP A 101 3.32 -17.09 1.96
N LYS A 102 3.33 -18.23 2.65
CA LYS A 102 4.32 -18.54 3.69
C LYS A 102 5.75 -18.61 3.15
N LEU A 103 5.94 -19.19 1.98
CA LEU A 103 7.28 -19.40 1.39
C LEU A 103 7.89 -18.12 0.79
N VAL A 104 7.06 -17.23 0.24
CA VAL A 104 7.50 -16.04 -0.49
C VAL A 104 7.00 -14.75 0.17
N TRP A 105 5.69 -14.49 0.16
CA TRP A 105 5.15 -13.20 0.55
C TRP A 105 5.34 -12.87 2.03
N LYS A 106 5.26 -13.87 2.91
CA LYS A 106 5.56 -13.68 4.33
C LYS A 106 7.00 -13.20 4.56
N LYS A 107 7.96 -13.70 3.76
CA LYS A 107 9.36 -13.25 3.84
C LYS A 107 9.53 -11.83 3.31
N VAL A 108 8.77 -11.45 2.29
CA VAL A 108 8.76 -10.08 1.77
C VAL A 108 8.18 -9.14 2.83
N ARG A 109 7.03 -9.48 3.44
CA ARG A 109 6.44 -8.70 4.54
C ARG A 109 7.35 -8.57 5.76
N ALA A 110 8.10 -9.62 6.08
CA ALA A 110 9.02 -9.61 7.22
C ALA A 110 10.09 -8.51 7.13
N ARG A 111 10.46 -8.07 5.92
CA ARG A 111 11.38 -6.95 5.70
C ARG A 111 10.81 -5.59 6.12
N PHE A 112 9.53 -5.52 6.38
CA PHE A 112 8.84 -4.37 6.95
C PHE A 112 8.30 -4.69 8.36
N GLY A 113 9.02 -5.53 9.10
CA GLY A 113 8.65 -5.92 10.46
C GLY A 113 7.51 -6.94 10.55
N GLY A 114 6.88 -7.30 9.43
CA GLY A 114 5.86 -8.37 9.35
C GLY A 114 4.52 -8.08 10.01
N ASN A 115 4.30 -6.87 10.54
CA ASN A 115 3.11 -6.50 11.33
C ASN A 115 2.23 -5.43 10.65
N ILE A 116 2.60 -4.96 9.46
CA ILE A 116 1.83 -3.92 8.76
C ILE A 116 0.43 -4.44 8.42
N ARG A 117 -0.58 -3.73 8.88
CA ARG A 117 -2.01 -3.98 8.65
C ARG A 117 -2.64 -2.91 7.76
N PHE A 118 -2.05 -1.73 7.74
CA PHE A 118 -2.55 -0.55 7.06
C PHE A 118 -1.40 0.19 6.37
N CYS A 119 -1.61 0.54 5.12
CA CYS A 119 -0.69 1.39 4.37
C CYS A 119 -1.46 2.53 3.73
N MET A 120 -0.82 3.68 3.61
CA MET A 120 -1.37 4.80 2.84
C MET A 120 -0.30 5.38 1.92
N SER A 121 -0.67 5.65 0.69
CA SER A 121 0.12 6.38 -0.29
C SER A 121 -0.56 7.70 -0.60
N GLY A 122 0.16 8.79 -0.59
CA GLY A 122 -0.38 10.11 -0.88
C GLY A 122 0.67 11.07 -1.42
N ALA A 123 0.27 12.30 -1.68
CA ALA A 123 1.07 13.38 -2.26
C ALA A 123 1.46 13.23 -3.74
N ALA A 124 1.29 12.06 -4.34
CA ALA A 124 1.37 11.82 -5.78
C ALA A 124 0.65 10.50 -6.12
N ALA A 125 0.34 10.27 -7.38
CA ALA A 125 -0.26 9.02 -7.83
C ALA A 125 0.71 7.85 -7.70
N LEU A 126 0.21 6.71 -7.22
CA LEU A 126 0.94 5.44 -7.22
C LEU A 126 0.79 4.79 -8.60
N SER A 127 1.88 4.26 -9.17
CA SER A 127 1.76 3.57 -10.45
C SER A 127 0.95 2.28 -10.31
N PRO A 128 0.16 1.89 -11.33
CA PRO A 128 -0.65 0.67 -11.30
C PRO A 128 0.16 -0.60 -11.00
N ASP A 129 1.38 -0.69 -11.54
CA ASP A 129 2.27 -1.84 -11.32
C ASP A 129 2.69 -1.95 -9.85
N VAL A 130 3.05 -0.82 -9.24
CA VAL A 130 3.43 -0.76 -7.82
C VAL A 130 2.23 -1.02 -6.92
N ALA A 131 1.07 -0.44 -7.22
CA ALA A 131 -0.17 -0.70 -6.48
C ALA A 131 -0.55 -2.19 -6.51
N GLY A 132 -0.53 -2.80 -7.70
CA GLY A 132 -0.79 -4.24 -7.89
C GLY A 132 0.24 -5.11 -7.17
N PHE A 133 1.51 -4.72 -7.15
CA PHE A 133 2.55 -5.44 -6.42
C PHE A 133 2.34 -5.37 -4.91
N VAL A 134 2.07 -4.19 -4.36
CA VAL A 134 1.81 -4.00 -2.92
C VAL A 134 0.63 -4.86 -2.47
N GLN A 135 -0.40 -4.97 -3.31
CA GLN A 135 -1.54 -5.85 -3.08
C GLN A 135 -1.14 -7.35 -3.15
N LYS A 136 -0.28 -7.77 -4.10
CA LYS A 136 0.26 -9.15 -4.16
C LYS A 136 1.01 -9.52 -2.88
N VAL A 137 1.77 -8.58 -2.33
CA VAL A 137 2.46 -8.72 -1.04
C VAL A 137 1.47 -8.94 0.12
N GLY A 138 0.23 -8.47 -0.03
CA GLY A 138 -0.82 -8.57 0.99
C GLY A 138 -0.87 -7.36 1.92
N PHE A 139 -0.39 -6.21 1.45
CA PHE A 139 -0.58 -4.94 2.16
C PHE A 139 -1.87 -4.26 1.69
N ASN A 140 -2.68 -3.83 2.63
CA ASN A 140 -3.83 -2.97 2.36
C ASN A 140 -3.31 -1.54 2.18
N CYS A 141 -3.03 -1.17 0.93
CA CYS A 141 -2.53 0.16 0.60
C CYS A 141 -3.66 1.01 0.01
N TYR A 142 -3.96 2.09 0.69
CA TYR A 142 -4.98 3.05 0.31
C TYR A 142 -4.32 4.29 -0.29
N GLU A 143 -4.92 4.81 -1.35
CA GLU A 143 -4.47 6.06 -1.95
C GLU A 143 -5.32 7.22 -1.44
N GLY A 144 -4.66 8.31 -1.07
CA GLY A 144 -5.30 9.57 -0.72
C GLY A 144 -4.94 10.67 -1.72
N TYR A 145 -5.95 11.45 -2.12
CA TYR A 145 -5.79 12.62 -2.96
C TYR A 145 -6.06 13.88 -2.17
N GLY A 146 -5.24 14.86 -2.40
CA GLY A 146 -5.39 16.18 -1.81
C GLY A 146 -4.24 17.13 -2.14
N LEU A 147 -4.41 18.36 -1.77
CA LEU A 147 -3.51 19.47 -2.02
C LEU A 147 -3.24 20.20 -0.70
N THR A 148 -2.15 20.96 -0.62
CA THR A 148 -1.91 21.81 0.56
C THR A 148 -3.06 22.79 0.76
N GLU A 149 -3.60 23.31 -0.35
CA GLU A 149 -4.72 24.24 -0.41
C GLU A 149 -6.04 23.63 0.08
N THR A 150 -6.16 22.32 0.12
CA THR A 150 -7.36 21.61 0.60
C THR A 150 -7.23 21.07 2.03
N SER A 151 -6.18 21.39 2.75
CA SER A 151 -5.93 21.11 4.18
C SER A 151 -5.90 19.63 4.62
N PRO A 152 -5.27 18.69 4.05
CA PRO A 152 -4.84 18.43 2.68
C PRO A 152 -5.76 17.43 1.96
N LEU A 153 -6.78 16.83 2.61
CA LEU A 153 -7.54 15.71 2.10
C LEU A 153 -8.77 16.14 1.30
N VAL A 154 -8.84 15.70 0.06
CA VAL A 154 -10.03 15.80 -0.79
C VAL A 154 -10.78 14.47 -0.83
N SER A 155 -10.06 13.37 -1.09
CA SER A 155 -10.63 12.03 -1.17
C SER A 155 -9.67 10.97 -0.69
N ALA A 156 -10.20 9.83 -0.30
CA ALA A 156 -9.41 8.67 0.09
C ALA A 156 -10.06 7.36 -0.37
N ASN A 157 -9.23 6.43 -0.80
CA ASN A 157 -9.65 5.15 -1.32
C ASN A 157 -9.91 4.18 -0.16
N GLY A 158 -11.15 3.69 -0.02
CA GLY A 158 -11.55 2.59 0.88
C GLY A 158 -11.47 2.84 2.39
N TRP A 159 -10.67 3.78 2.83
CA TRP A 159 -10.28 3.92 4.23
C TRP A 159 -11.33 4.53 5.16
N MET A 160 -12.20 5.38 4.67
CA MET A 160 -13.18 6.11 5.49
C MET A 160 -14.47 5.31 5.79
N GLY A 161 -14.44 3.98 5.65
CA GLY A 161 -15.52 3.10 6.09
C GLY A 161 -16.79 3.11 5.22
N LYS A 162 -16.79 3.80 4.09
CA LYS A 162 -17.96 3.94 3.21
C LYS A 162 -17.76 3.36 1.82
N GLY A 163 -16.95 2.35 1.65
CA GLY A 163 -16.76 1.72 0.35
C GLY A 163 -15.56 0.80 0.33
N LYS A 164 -15.56 -0.10 -0.61
CA LYS A 164 -14.44 -0.99 -0.87
C LYS A 164 -13.33 -0.23 -1.57
N SER A 165 -12.09 -0.57 -1.28
CA SER A 165 -10.93 -0.04 -1.99
C SER A 165 -10.98 -0.42 -3.46
N ARG A 166 -10.72 0.52 -4.34
CA ARG A 166 -10.62 0.30 -5.79
C ARG A 166 -9.24 0.75 -6.27
N LEU A 167 -8.44 -0.18 -6.75
CA LEU A 167 -7.11 0.13 -7.29
C LEU A 167 -7.17 1.20 -8.39
N ASN A 168 -6.12 2.00 -8.48
CA ASN A 168 -5.95 3.07 -9.47
C ASN A 168 -7.02 4.16 -9.38
N THR A 169 -7.60 4.36 -8.21
CA THR A 169 -8.52 5.46 -7.93
C THR A 169 -8.14 6.13 -6.62
N VAL A 170 -8.52 7.38 -6.50
CA VAL A 170 -8.36 8.16 -5.25
C VAL A 170 -9.57 8.03 -4.32
N GLY A 171 -10.51 7.15 -4.66
CA GLY A 171 -11.66 6.83 -3.83
C GLY A 171 -12.74 7.89 -3.80
N MET A 172 -13.46 7.96 -2.68
CA MET A 172 -14.60 8.84 -2.48
C MET A 172 -14.19 10.12 -1.76
N PRO A 173 -14.91 11.23 -1.99
CA PRO A 173 -14.70 12.46 -1.25
C PRO A 173 -14.74 12.26 0.26
N ALA A 174 -13.89 12.97 0.97
CA ALA A 174 -13.88 12.99 2.42
C ALA A 174 -15.19 13.58 2.97
N ASN A 175 -15.52 13.24 4.23
CA ASN A 175 -16.72 13.77 4.86
C ASN A 175 -16.69 15.31 4.89
N GLY A 176 -17.78 15.92 4.40
CA GLY A 176 -17.90 17.38 4.30
C GLY A 176 -17.22 18.00 3.07
N VAL A 177 -16.60 17.20 2.21
CA VAL A 177 -16.01 17.67 0.96
C VAL A 177 -16.94 17.35 -0.20
N ARG A 178 -17.25 18.36 -1.02
CA ARG A 178 -17.96 18.21 -2.30
C ARG A 178 -16.94 18.33 -3.43
N VAL A 179 -16.98 17.37 -4.34
CA VAL A 179 -16.13 17.33 -5.54
C VAL A 179 -17.03 17.40 -6.76
N GLU A 180 -16.73 18.34 -7.65
CA GLU A 180 -17.37 18.47 -8.95
C GLU A 180 -16.32 18.39 -10.05
N ILE A 181 -16.65 17.73 -11.15
CA ILE A 181 -15.80 17.65 -12.33
C ILE A 181 -16.32 18.66 -13.34
N ASP A 182 -15.50 19.66 -13.61
CA ASP A 182 -15.77 20.59 -14.70
C ASP A 182 -15.50 19.91 -16.05
N LYS A 183 -16.57 19.64 -16.79
CA LYS A 183 -16.50 19.00 -18.11
C LYS A 183 -16.26 19.99 -19.22
N SER A 184 -16.38 21.29 -18.98
CA SER A 184 -16.22 22.34 -20.01
C SER A 184 -14.77 22.46 -20.52
N ALA A 185 -13.80 21.92 -19.77
CA ALA A 185 -12.41 21.93 -20.19
C ALA A 185 -12.02 20.71 -21.05
N TRP A 186 -12.97 19.86 -21.44
CA TRP A 186 -12.72 18.63 -22.20
C TRP A 186 -13.21 18.73 -23.67
N ASP A 187 -13.86 19.87 -24.02
CA ASP A 187 -14.22 20.29 -25.36
C ASP A 187 -13.12 21.23 -25.94
#